data_30c764c3a7524b9f51019a6b02735dd2
#
_entry.id   30c764c3a7524b9f51019a6b02735dd2
#
_cell.length_a   1.000
_cell.length_b   1.000
_cell.length_c   1.000
_cell.angle_alpha   90.00
_cell.angle_beta   90.00
_cell.angle_gamma   90.00
#
_symmetry.space_group_name_H-M   'P 1'
#
loop_
_entity.id
_entity.type
_entity.pdbx_description
1 polymer ?
#
loop_
_entity_poly.entity_id
_entity_poly.type
_entity_poly.pdbx_seq_one_letter_code
_entity_poly.pdbx_strand_id
1 'polypeptide(L)'
;AGVVASASKYLLAWQGRHIFNPAAVGATFLTVVSIWLPDLGSSSWWVGTPYLAGPVILLGLVVLLRTEKVRIITLFLVVAVAVAFVRASIQFSHAGLEFDPGTVFWQLLWSSPFLFLGAFMLSEPLTLPPRRWQQFAVAALVGILAGWPIDLGDISLGQERALLVGNLLAFAFTVRTAVRLRFVRRDALTPSVRELVFRAEGRFRFAAGQYLELEVPHAHADARGTRRE
;
A
#
# COMPACT_ATOMS: atom_id res chain seq x y z
N ALA A 1 -14.00 -2.00 11.81
CA ALA A 1 -12.84 -1.87 10.90
C ALA A 1 -11.51 -2.20 11.60
N GLY A 2 -11.15 -1.57 12.75
CA GLY A 2 -9.84 -1.71 13.40
C GLY A 2 -9.47 -3.13 13.79
N VAL A 3 -10.38 -3.91 14.37
CA VAL A 3 -10.15 -5.31 14.73
C VAL A 3 -9.83 -6.15 13.49
N VAL A 4 -10.60 -5.98 12.41
CA VAL A 4 -10.37 -6.69 11.13
C VAL A 4 -9.05 -6.28 10.50
N ALA A 5 -8.72 -4.99 10.51
CA ALA A 5 -7.43 -4.48 10.05
C ALA A 5 -6.26 -5.11 10.81
N SER A 6 -6.35 -5.19 12.15
CA SER A 6 -5.32 -5.81 12.97
C SER A 6 -5.21 -7.31 12.71
N ALA A 7 -6.33 -8.02 12.62
CA ALA A 7 -6.36 -9.45 12.33
C ALA A 7 -5.79 -9.77 10.94
N SER A 8 -6.06 -8.93 9.95
CA SER A 8 -5.58 -9.13 8.57
C SER A 8 -4.06 -9.19 8.44
N LYS A 9 -3.32 -8.52 9.32
CA LYS A 9 -1.85 -8.59 9.36
C LYS A 9 -1.32 -10.00 9.57
N TYR A 10 -2.10 -10.83 10.24
CA TYR A 10 -1.72 -12.21 10.57
C TYR A 10 -2.43 -13.22 9.68
N LEU A 11 -3.74 -13.04 9.45
CA LEU A 11 -4.56 -13.96 8.67
C LEU A 11 -4.27 -13.87 7.16
N LEU A 12 -4.02 -12.66 6.65
CA LEU A 12 -3.69 -12.40 5.24
C LEU A 12 -2.19 -12.14 5.07
N ALA A 13 -1.39 -13.00 5.67
CA ALA A 13 0.07 -12.94 5.63
C ALA A 13 0.64 -14.17 4.94
N TRP A 14 1.72 -13.97 4.19
CA TRP A 14 2.49 -15.03 3.55
C TRP A 14 3.97 -14.86 3.88
N GLN A 15 4.59 -15.92 4.40
CA GLN A 15 5.99 -15.91 4.84
C GLN A 15 6.35 -14.72 5.74
N GLY A 16 5.48 -14.47 6.75
CA GLY A 16 5.70 -13.47 7.76
C GLY A 16 5.42 -12.02 7.35
N ARG A 17 4.96 -11.75 6.13
CA ARG A 17 4.57 -10.41 5.67
C ARG A 17 3.11 -10.37 5.27
N HIS A 18 2.40 -9.33 5.66
CA HIS A 18 1.03 -9.11 5.20
C HIS A 18 1.02 -8.81 3.70
N ILE A 19 0.00 -9.36 3.01
CA ILE A 19 -0.16 -9.21 1.57
C ILE A 19 -0.81 -7.86 1.25
N PHE A 20 -1.80 -7.48 2.04
CA PHE A 20 -2.63 -6.31 1.85
C PHE A 20 -2.34 -5.25 2.89
N ASN A 21 -2.53 -3.99 2.53
CA ASN A 21 -2.54 -2.90 3.49
C ASN A 21 -3.69 -3.14 4.50
N PRO A 22 -3.39 -3.23 5.82
CA PRO A 22 -4.40 -3.61 6.81
C PRO A 22 -5.56 -2.61 6.93
N ALA A 23 -5.28 -1.32 6.75
CA ALA A 23 -6.32 -0.30 6.80
C ALA A 23 -7.30 -0.46 5.63
N ALA A 24 -6.78 -0.79 4.42
CA ALA A 24 -7.62 -1.07 3.26
C ALA A 24 -8.52 -2.29 3.47
N VAL A 25 -7.98 -3.36 4.06
CA VAL A 25 -8.78 -4.56 4.39
C VAL A 25 -9.90 -4.22 5.36
N GLY A 26 -9.57 -3.50 6.44
CA GLY A 26 -10.55 -3.11 7.46
C GLY A 26 -11.66 -2.19 6.91
N ALA A 27 -11.30 -1.24 6.05
CA ALA A 27 -12.24 -0.34 5.41
C ALA A 27 -13.15 -1.07 4.41
N THR A 28 -12.56 -1.87 3.52
CA THR A 28 -13.32 -2.68 2.55
C THR A 28 -14.28 -3.66 3.25
N PHE A 29 -13.82 -4.33 4.31
CA PHE A 29 -14.66 -5.22 5.09
C PHE A 29 -15.90 -4.48 5.64
N LEU A 30 -15.70 -3.31 6.25
CA LEU A 30 -16.82 -2.54 6.79
C LEU A 30 -17.78 -2.09 5.66
N THR A 31 -17.25 -1.60 4.56
CA THR A 31 -18.03 -1.19 3.40
C THR A 31 -18.84 -2.37 2.83
N VAL A 32 -18.25 -3.56 2.74
CA VAL A 32 -18.97 -4.76 2.28
C VAL A 32 -20.06 -5.17 3.27
N VAL A 33 -19.77 -5.14 4.57
CA VAL A 33 -20.77 -5.49 5.61
C VAL A 33 -21.93 -4.50 5.63
N SER A 34 -21.68 -3.21 5.34
CA SER A 34 -22.73 -2.20 5.29
C SER A 34 -23.77 -2.42 4.18
N ILE A 35 -23.48 -3.29 3.19
CA ILE A 35 -24.48 -3.73 2.19
C ILE A 35 -25.66 -4.47 2.86
N TRP A 36 -25.36 -5.27 3.88
CA TRP A 36 -26.38 -6.05 4.62
C TRP A 36 -26.81 -5.36 5.93
N LEU A 37 -25.97 -4.47 6.47
CA LEU A 37 -26.21 -3.74 7.70
C LEU A 37 -26.00 -2.23 7.45
N PRO A 38 -26.94 -1.55 6.80
CA PRO A 38 -26.81 -0.13 6.39
C PRO A 38 -26.54 0.81 7.58
N ASP A 39 -27.03 0.50 8.77
CA ASP A 39 -26.83 1.28 9.98
C ASP A 39 -25.38 1.42 10.41
N LEU A 40 -24.50 0.52 9.95
CA LEU A 40 -23.07 0.61 10.22
C LEU A 40 -22.35 1.69 9.39
N GLY A 41 -22.98 2.14 8.31
CA GLY A 41 -22.39 3.07 7.35
C GLY A 41 -21.20 2.47 6.60
N SER A 42 -20.92 2.99 5.41
CA SER A 42 -19.71 2.63 4.67
C SER A 42 -18.48 3.28 5.29
N SER A 43 -17.33 2.59 5.24
CA SER A 43 -16.07 3.19 5.64
C SER A 43 -15.52 4.05 4.50
N SER A 44 -15.17 5.29 4.81
CA SER A 44 -14.46 6.14 3.87
C SER A 44 -13.16 6.67 4.49
N TRP A 45 -12.07 6.66 3.71
CA TRP A 45 -10.85 7.36 4.08
C TRP A 45 -10.96 8.82 3.69
N TRP A 46 -11.88 9.52 4.31
CA TRP A 46 -12.21 10.87 3.92
C TRP A 46 -11.25 11.88 4.52
N VAL A 47 -10.09 12.02 3.91
CA VAL A 47 -9.13 13.10 4.14
C VAL A 47 -9.04 14.06 2.95
N GLY A 48 -9.92 13.90 1.96
CA GLY A 48 -10.01 14.73 0.77
C GLY A 48 -10.80 16.01 1.05
N THR A 49 -10.26 16.89 1.87
CA THR A 49 -10.83 18.22 2.11
C THR A 49 -9.77 19.28 1.90
N PRO A 50 -10.11 20.46 1.35
CA PRO A 50 -9.16 21.57 1.18
C PRO A 50 -8.45 21.96 2.48
N TYR A 51 -9.13 21.86 3.63
CA TYR A 51 -8.56 22.20 4.94
C TYR A 51 -7.43 21.28 5.38
N LEU A 52 -7.47 20.00 4.97
CA LEU A 52 -6.44 19.01 5.28
C LEU A 52 -5.36 18.90 4.18
N ALA A 53 -5.58 19.53 3.03
CA ALA A 53 -4.64 19.43 1.90
C ALA A 53 -3.24 19.91 2.28
N GLY A 54 -3.11 21.03 3.00
CA GLY A 54 -1.82 21.56 3.44
C GLY A 54 -1.03 20.56 4.30
N PRO A 55 -1.56 20.10 5.45
CA PRO A 55 -0.92 19.08 6.28
C PRO A 55 -0.63 17.78 5.53
N VAL A 56 -1.54 17.30 4.68
CA VAL A 56 -1.36 16.07 3.90
C VAL A 56 -0.22 16.22 2.89
N ILE A 57 -0.12 17.35 2.20
CA ILE A 57 0.97 17.61 1.25
C ILE A 57 2.29 17.71 2.00
N LEU A 58 2.37 18.49 3.07
CA LEU A 58 3.61 18.69 3.82
C LEU A 58 4.15 17.38 4.38
N LEU A 59 3.32 16.65 5.14
CA LEU A 59 3.72 15.37 5.73
C LEU A 59 3.94 14.29 4.66
N GLY A 60 3.11 14.27 3.63
CA GLY A 60 3.25 13.39 2.49
C GLY A 60 4.56 13.60 1.76
N LEU A 61 4.96 14.85 1.53
CA LEU A 61 6.25 15.15 0.91
C LEU A 61 7.43 14.64 1.76
N VAL A 62 7.37 14.83 3.08
CA VAL A 62 8.39 14.28 3.99
C VAL A 62 8.47 12.76 3.87
N VAL A 63 7.33 12.05 3.86
CA VAL A 63 7.30 10.59 3.68
C VAL A 63 7.88 10.19 2.33
N LEU A 64 7.47 10.84 1.24
CA LEU A 64 7.91 10.50 -0.11
C LEU A 64 9.40 10.75 -0.34
N LEU A 65 9.95 11.81 0.23
CA LEU A 65 11.38 12.11 0.17
C LEU A 65 12.18 11.08 0.98
N ARG A 66 11.70 10.70 2.17
CA ARG A 66 12.36 9.69 3.02
C ARG A 66 12.30 8.28 2.43
N THR A 67 11.24 7.95 1.71
CA THR A 67 11.05 6.63 1.09
C THR A 67 11.54 6.56 -0.36
N GLU A 68 11.99 7.67 -0.93
CA GLU A 68 12.41 7.80 -2.34
C GLU A 68 11.31 7.39 -3.36
N LYS A 69 10.04 7.60 -2.99
CA LYS A 69 8.88 7.17 -3.79
C LYS A 69 8.23 8.29 -4.62
N VAL A 70 8.80 9.49 -4.64
CA VAL A 70 8.22 10.66 -5.32
C VAL A 70 7.79 10.32 -6.76
N ARG A 71 8.67 9.72 -7.58
CA ARG A 71 8.39 9.42 -8.99
C ARG A 71 7.19 8.48 -9.18
N ILE A 72 7.08 7.48 -8.33
CA ILE A 72 6.02 6.46 -8.39
C ILE A 72 4.68 7.09 -8.02
N ILE A 73 4.67 7.91 -6.97
CA ILE A 73 3.46 8.57 -6.51
C ILE A 73 3.04 9.70 -7.46
N THR A 74 3.99 10.38 -8.08
CA THR A 74 3.65 11.34 -9.16
C THR A 74 2.94 10.62 -10.32
N LEU A 75 3.43 9.46 -10.77
CA LEU A 75 2.73 8.69 -11.81
C LEU A 75 1.32 8.29 -11.36
N PHE A 76 1.18 7.78 -10.13
CA PHE A 76 -0.12 7.46 -9.56
C PHE A 76 -1.08 8.65 -9.60
N LEU A 77 -0.63 9.81 -9.11
CA LEU A 77 -1.46 11.03 -9.08
C LEU A 77 -1.88 11.49 -10.47
N VAL A 78 -0.94 11.51 -11.44
CA VAL A 78 -1.24 11.88 -12.83
C VAL A 78 -2.30 10.94 -13.41
N VAL A 79 -2.13 9.63 -13.25
CA VAL A 79 -3.10 8.63 -13.77
C VAL A 79 -4.44 8.75 -13.07
N ALA A 80 -4.47 8.83 -11.72
CA ALA A 80 -5.71 8.91 -10.97
C ALA A 80 -6.52 10.17 -11.31
N VAL A 81 -5.85 11.32 -11.37
CA VAL A 81 -6.51 12.59 -11.73
C VAL A 81 -6.99 12.56 -13.17
N ALA A 82 -6.19 12.07 -14.12
CA ALA A 82 -6.58 11.99 -15.53
C ALA A 82 -7.82 11.08 -15.72
N VAL A 83 -7.81 9.90 -15.10
CA VAL A 83 -8.95 8.96 -15.19
C VAL A 83 -10.20 9.54 -14.51
N ALA A 84 -10.06 10.14 -13.32
CA ALA A 84 -11.18 10.77 -12.64
C ALA A 84 -11.74 11.98 -13.41
N PHE A 85 -10.86 12.73 -14.07
CA PHE A 85 -11.27 13.84 -14.92
C PHE A 85 -12.07 13.39 -16.14
N VAL A 86 -11.60 12.34 -16.84
CA VAL A 86 -12.34 11.72 -17.96
C VAL A 86 -13.69 11.19 -17.49
N ARG A 87 -13.72 10.48 -16.34
CA ARG A 87 -14.99 10.01 -15.75
C ARG A 87 -15.93 11.16 -15.45
N ALA A 88 -15.45 12.22 -14.82
CA ALA A 88 -16.28 13.40 -14.52
C ALA A 88 -16.85 14.03 -15.80
N SER A 89 -16.04 14.21 -16.83
CA SER A 89 -16.49 14.75 -18.13
C SER A 89 -17.62 13.91 -18.76
N ILE A 90 -17.50 12.58 -18.69
CA ILE A 90 -18.55 11.67 -19.19
C ILE A 90 -19.82 11.79 -18.33
N GLN A 91 -19.69 11.87 -17.01
CA GLN A 91 -20.84 11.98 -16.11
C GLN A 91 -21.61 13.29 -16.30
N PHE A 92 -20.89 14.42 -16.44
CA PHE A 92 -21.50 15.72 -16.72
C PHE A 92 -22.22 15.71 -18.07
N SER A 93 -21.63 15.11 -19.11
CA SER A 93 -22.25 14.97 -20.42
C SER A 93 -23.53 14.14 -20.36
N HIS A 94 -23.52 13.01 -19.66
CA HIS A 94 -24.72 12.15 -19.50
C HIS A 94 -25.82 12.84 -18.68
N ALA A 95 -25.45 13.66 -17.72
CA ALA A 95 -26.40 14.42 -16.91
C ALA A 95 -26.93 15.68 -17.61
N GLY A 96 -26.41 16.04 -18.79
CA GLY A 96 -26.75 17.27 -19.50
C GLY A 96 -26.33 18.53 -18.76
N LEU A 97 -25.31 18.43 -17.89
CA LEU A 97 -24.77 19.54 -17.11
C LEU A 97 -23.58 20.18 -17.83
N GLU A 98 -23.39 21.47 -17.59
CA GLU A 98 -22.23 22.18 -18.12
C GLU A 98 -20.97 21.70 -17.41
N PHE A 99 -19.95 21.33 -18.19
CA PHE A 99 -18.67 20.85 -17.67
C PHE A 99 -17.66 22.00 -17.66
N ASP A 100 -17.27 22.46 -16.48
CA ASP A 100 -16.16 23.39 -16.31
C ASP A 100 -14.86 22.63 -15.97
N PRO A 101 -13.92 22.49 -16.93
CA PRO A 101 -12.68 21.77 -16.73
C PRO A 101 -11.81 22.33 -15.59
N GLY A 102 -11.82 23.65 -15.39
CA GLY A 102 -11.00 24.29 -14.38
C GLY A 102 -11.46 23.94 -12.97
N THR A 103 -12.75 24.13 -12.70
CA THR A 103 -13.34 23.79 -11.40
C THR A 103 -13.22 22.32 -11.10
N VAL A 104 -13.50 21.43 -12.05
CA VAL A 104 -13.41 19.98 -11.86
C VAL A 104 -11.97 19.56 -11.57
N PHE A 105 -10.97 20.09 -12.31
CA PHE A 105 -9.57 19.78 -12.05
C PHE A 105 -9.13 20.17 -10.62
N TRP A 106 -9.45 21.37 -10.18
CA TRP A 106 -9.10 21.84 -8.85
C TRP A 106 -9.84 21.05 -7.76
N GLN A 107 -11.10 20.71 -7.98
CA GLN A 107 -11.86 19.87 -7.05
C GLN A 107 -11.25 18.48 -6.91
N LEU A 108 -10.85 17.84 -8.02
CA LEU A 108 -10.18 16.55 -7.99
C LEU A 108 -8.84 16.63 -7.25
N LEU A 109 -8.09 17.71 -7.40
CA LEU A 109 -6.80 17.84 -6.74
C LEU A 109 -6.93 18.05 -5.23
N TRP A 110 -7.86 18.91 -4.79
CA TRP A 110 -7.94 19.32 -3.39
C TRP A 110 -8.97 18.56 -2.55
N SER A 111 -9.99 18.01 -3.19
CA SER A 111 -11.10 17.35 -2.49
C SER A 111 -11.12 15.84 -2.71
N SER A 112 -10.25 15.30 -3.58
CA SER A 112 -10.10 13.85 -3.69
C SER A 112 -9.10 13.35 -2.65
N PRO A 113 -9.22 12.10 -2.22
CA PRO A 113 -8.30 11.49 -1.29
C PRO A 113 -7.01 10.96 -1.95
N PHE A 114 -6.75 11.29 -3.23
CA PHE A 114 -5.59 10.79 -3.98
C PHE A 114 -4.26 11.19 -3.35
N LEU A 115 -4.15 12.41 -2.81
CA LEU A 115 -2.94 12.86 -2.12
C LEU A 115 -2.63 11.96 -0.93
N PHE A 116 -3.63 11.65 -0.10
CA PHE A 116 -3.45 10.77 1.05
C PHE A 116 -3.17 9.33 0.63
N LEU A 117 -3.96 8.79 -0.32
CA LEU A 117 -3.79 7.44 -0.82
C LEU A 117 -2.37 7.22 -1.38
N GLY A 118 -1.87 8.16 -2.18
CA GLY A 118 -0.54 8.08 -2.76
C GLY A 118 0.57 8.20 -1.72
N ALA A 119 0.52 9.27 -0.92
CA ALA A 119 1.61 9.62 -0.03
C ALA A 119 1.77 8.68 1.17
N PHE A 120 0.68 8.14 1.72
CA PHE A 120 0.72 7.36 2.96
C PHE A 120 0.39 5.89 2.78
N MET A 121 -0.49 5.54 1.83
CA MET A 121 -0.96 4.16 1.67
C MET A 121 -0.21 3.41 0.58
N LEU A 122 -0.12 3.98 -0.62
CA LEU A 122 0.57 3.35 -1.74
C LEU A 122 2.09 3.37 -1.60
N SER A 123 2.63 4.35 -0.87
CA SER A 123 4.08 4.47 -0.62
C SER A 123 4.62 3.44 0.37
N GLU A 124 3.77 2.62 1.02
CA GLU A 124 4.16 1.64 2.02
C GLU A 124 5.14 0.61 1.42
N PRO A 125 6.39 0.53 1.94
CA PRO A 125 7.42 -0.34 1.33
C PRO A 125 7.10 -1.83 1.40
N LEU A 126 6.36 -2.27 2.43
CA LEU A 126 6.04 -3.68 2.66
C LEU A 126 5.05 -4.25 1.63
N THR A 127 4.22 -3.40 1.04
CA THR A 127 3.20 -3.80 0.07
C THR A 127 3.59 -3.48 -1.38
N LEU A 128 4.76 -2.86 -1.61
CA LEU A 128 5.29 -2.59 -2.94
C LEU A 128 6.25 -3.69 -3.41
N PRO A 129 6.29 -3.98 -4.73
CA PRO A 129 7.24 -4.93 -5.29
C PRO A 129 8.66 -4.33 -5.36
N PRO A 130 9.72 -5.18 -5.45
CA PRO A 130 11.10 -4.72 -5.33
C PRO A 130 11.62 -3.94 -6.54
N ARG A 131 11.14 -4.24 -7.76
CA ARG A 131 11.67 -3.63 -8.99
C ARG A 131 10.91 -2.35 -9.33
N ARG A 132 11.63 -1.29 -9.76
CA ARG A 132 11.03 0.01 -10.08
C ARG A 132 9.91 -0.08 -11.12
N TRP A 133 10.10 -0.81 -12.22
CA TRP A 133 9.05 -0.94 -13.25
C TRP A 133 7.77 -1.61 -12.71
N GLN A 134 7.90 -2.58 -11.79
CA GLN A 134 6.76 -3.21 -11.12
C GLN A 134 6.03 -2.22 -10.22
N GLN A 135 6.77 -1.35 -9.51
CA GLN A 135 6.19 -0.28 -8.71
C GLN A 135 5.42 0.72 -9.58
N PHE A 136 5.93 1.06 -10.78
CA PHE A 136 5.22 1.88 -11.73
C PHE A 136 3.94 1.19 -12.26
N ALA A 137 4.00 -0.11 -12.56
CA ALA A 137 2.82 -0.87 -12.97
C ALA A 137 1.73 -0.89 -11.88
N VAL A 138 2.12 -1.11 -10.62
CA VAL A 138 1.20 -1.06 -9.48
C VAL A 138 0.62 0.35 -9.31
N ALA A 139 1.44 1.39 -9.40
CA ALA A 139 0.99 2.77 -9.26
C ALA A 139 0.00 3.18 -10.37
N ALA A 140 0.26 2.79 -11.61
CA ALA A 140 -0.65 3.04 -12.73
C ALA A 140 -1.99 2.29 -12.55
N LEU A 141 -1.95 1.00 -12.18
CA LEU A 141 -3.16 0.22 -11.92
C LEU A 141 -3.99 0.82 -10.78
N VAL A 142 -3.35 1.15 -9.66
CA VAL A 142 -4.04 1.78 -8.52
C VAL A 142 -4.62 3.13 -8.93
N GLY A 143 -3.90 3.91 -9.74
CA GLY A 143 -4.38 5.19 -10.27
C GLY A 143 -5.64 5.04 -11.12
N ILE A 144 -5.65 4.09 -12.05
CA ILE A 144 -6.82 3.79 -12.89
C ILE A 144 -8.02 3.40 -12.02
N LEU A 145 -7.82 2.45 -11.10
CA LEU A 145 -8.89 1.92 -10.27
C LEU A 145 -9.42 2.94 -9.24
N ALA A 146 -8.55 3.81 -8.73
CA ALA A 146 -8.95 4.87 -7.81
C ALA A 146 -9.69 6.00 -8.54
N GLY A 147 -9.25 6.35 -9.74
CA GLY A 147 -9.90 7.36 -10.59
C GLY A 147 -11.25 6.91 -11.14
N TRP A 148 -11.48 5.57 -11.22
CA TRP A 148 -12.73 4.99 -11.69
C TRP A 148 -13.30 4.00 -10.64
N PRO A 149 -13.93 4.51 -9.57
CA PRO A 149 -14.59 3.66 -8.57
C PRO A 149 -15.74 2.86 -9.17
N ILE A 150 -16.07 1.75 -8.53
CA ILE A 150 -17.26 0.96 -8.84
C ILE A 150 -18.36 1.36 -7.85
N ASP A 151 -19.48 1.81 -8.37
CA ASP A 151 -20.64 2.16 -7.58
C ASP A 151 -21.61 0.96 -7.54
N LEU A 152 -21.98 0.53 -6.34
CA LEU A 152 -22.91 -0.56 -6.06
C LEU A 152 -24.07 0.00 -5.24
N GLY A 153 -25.05 0.60 -5.92
CA GLY A 153 -26.11 1.37 -5.26
C GLY A 153 -25.54 2.58 -4.53
N ASP A 154 -25.80 2.68 -3.23
CA ASP A 154 -25.33 3.78 -2.38
C ASP A 154 -23.86 3.64 -1.92
N ILE A 155 -23.18 2.55 -2.34
CA ILE A 155 -21.83 2.23 -1.91
C ILE A 155 -20.86 2.39 -3.07
N SER A 156 -19.84 3.20 -2.86
CA SER A 156 -18.74 3.39 -3.81
C SER A 156 -17.48 2.66 -3.34
N LEU A 157 -17.02 1.70 -4.13
CA LEU A 157 -15.75 0.99 -3.90
C LEU A 157 -14.65 1.64 -4.76
N GLY A 158 -13.97 2.60 -4.18
CA GLY A 158 -12.92 3.37 -4.88
C GLY A 158 -11.51 2.98 -4.47
N GLN A 159 -10.99 3.69 -3.50
CA GLN A 159 -9.57 3.69 -3.14
C GLN A 159 -9.15 2.41 -2.42
N GLU A 160 -9.99 1.90 -1.53
CA GLU A 160 -9.74 0.68 -0.76
C GLU A 160 -9.57 -0.51 -1.72
N ARG A 161 -10.51 -0.64 -2.65
CA ARG A 161 -10.45 -1.65 -3.71
C ARG A 161 -9.20 -1.48 -4.58
N ALA A 162 -8.94 -0.25 -5.02
CA ALA A 162 -7.79 0.06 -5.85
C ALA A 162 -6.48 -0.37 -5.16
N LEU A 163 -6.36 -0.07 -3.87
CA LEU A 163 -5.17 -0.45 -3.09
C LEU A 163 -5.08 -1.96 -2.89
N LEU A 164 -6.18 -2.66 -2.59
CA LEU A 164 -6.18 -4.12 -2.43
C LEU A 164 -5.78 -4.84 -3.72
N VAL A 165 -6.32 -4.40 -4.88
CA VAL A 165 -5.94 -4.96 -6.18
C VAL A 165 -4.48 -4.66 -6.50
N GLY A 166 -4.00 -3.44 -6.20
CA GLY A 166 -2.60 -3.07 -6.33
C GLY A 166 -1.67 -3.93 -5.46
N ASN A 167 -2.06 -4.19 -4.21
CA ASN A 167 -1.30 -5.07 -3.31
C ASN A 167 -1.27 -6.53 -3.83
N LEU A 168 -2.38 -7.02 -4.40
CA LEU A 168 -2.42 -8.36 -5.01
C LEU A 168 -1.48 -8.45 -6.21
N LEU A 169 -1.45 -7.44 -7.08
CA LEU A 169 -0.51 -7.37 -8.19
C LEU A 169 0.94 -7.31 -7.69
N ALA A 170 1.21 -6.50 -6.66
CA ALA A 170 2.52 -6.41 -6.03
C ALA A 170 2.96 -7.77 -5.44
N PHE A 171 2.04 -8.47 -4.80
CA PHE A 171 2.27 -9.83 -4.29
C PHE A 171 2.60 -10.82 -5.41
N ALA A 172 1.87 -10.76 -6.53
CA ALA A 172 2.14 -11.62 -7.70
C ALA A 172 3.52 -11.36 -8.33
N PHE A 173 4.00 -10.11 -8.30
CA PHE A 173 5.35 -9.78 -8.77
C PHE A 173 6.45 -10.19 -7.81
N THR A 174 6.13 -10.46 -6.55
CA THR A 174 7.11 -10.71 -5.51
C THR A 174 7.29 -12.21 -5.33
N VAL A 175 8.37 -12.77 -5.88
CA VAL A 175 8.78 -14.14 -5.54
C VAL A 175 9.38 -14.09 -4.13
N ARG A 176 8.58 -14.45 -3.14
CA ARG A 176 9.02 -14.55 -1.74
C ARG A 176 9.56 -15.95 -1.52
N THR A 177 10.87 -16.08 -1.38
CA THR A 177 11.52 -17.34 -1.01
C THR A 177 12.00 -17.21 0.42
N ALA A 178 11.46 -18.02 1.33
CA ALA A 178 12.04 -18.20 2.65
C ALA A 178 13.08 -19.31 2.58
N VAL A 179 14.26 -19.05 3.11
CA VAL A 179 15.34 -20.02 3.24
C VAL A 179 15.53 -20.32 4.73
N ARG A 180 15.41 -21.59 5.10
CA ARG A 180 15.76 -22.00 6.45
C ARG A 180 17.28 -22.03 6.58
N LEU A 181 17.77 -21.34 7.60
CA LEU A 181 19.18 -21.31 7.93
C LEU A 181 19.40 -22.13 9.19
N ARG A 182 20.26 -23.13 9.10
CA ARG A 182 20.69 -23.91 10.25
C ARG A 182 21.98 -23.32 10.81
N PHE A 183 21.97 -22.94 12.08
CA PHE A 183 23.18 -22.47 12.75
C PHE A 183 24.25 -23.56 12.77
N VAL A 184 25.49 -23.20 12.41
CA VAL A 184 26.62 -24.10 12.35
C VAL A 184 27.61 -23.79 13.47
N ARG A 185 28.09 -22.54 13.55
CA ARG A 185 29.08 -22.13 14.52
C ARG A 185 29.06 -20.62 14.75
N ARG A 186 29.70 -20.23 15.84
CA ARG A 186 29.94 -18.84 16.21
C ARG A 186 31.41 -18.65 16.49
N ASP A 187 32.05 -17.76 15.78
CA ASP A 187 33.44 -17.42 15.92
C ASP A 187 33.60 -16.01 16.50
N ALA A 188 34.54 -15.82 17.41
CA ALA A 188 34.87 -14.50 17.93
C ALA A 188 36.01 -13.93 17.08
N LEU A 189 35.70 -12.98 16.21
CA LEU A 189 36.70 -12.31 15.37
C LEU A 189 37.47 -11.25 16.19
N THR A 190 36.77 -10.56 17.07
CA THR A 190 37.36 -9.60 18.03
C THR A 190 36.60 -9.69 19.36
N PRO A 191 37.00 -9.01 20.43
CA PRO A 191 36.25 -8.98 21.68
C PRO A 191 34.81 -8.52 21.54
N SER A 192 34.50 -7.65 20.56
CA SER A 192 33.16 -7.09 20.32
C SER A 192 32.47 -7.61 19.07
N VAL A 193 33.16 -8.33 18.18
CA VAL A 193 32.60 -8.83 16.91
C VAL A 193 32.51 -10.34 16.92
N ARG A 194 31.36 -10.86 16.55
CA ARG A 194 31.06 -12.28 16.43
C ARG A 194 30.64 -12.59 15.00
N GLU A 195 31.23 -13.63 14.42
CA GLU A 195 30.78 -14.23 13.18
C GLU A 195 29.80 -15.36 13.49
N LEU A 196 28.64 -15.33 12.85
CA LEU A 196 27.64 -16.40 12.93
C LEU A 196 27.58 -17.11 11.58
N VAL A 197 27.93 -18.38 11.55
CA VAL A 197 27.95 -19.18 10.34
C VAL A 197 26.68 -20.02 10.28
N PHE A 198 25.95 -19.89 9.18
CA PHE A 198 24.72 -20.64 8.93
C PHE A 198 24.87 -21.48 7.65
N ARG A 199 24.18 -22.61 7.62
CA ARG A 199 24.00 -23.43 6.42
C ARG A 199 22.58 -23.28 5.92
N ALA A 200 22.41 -22.90 4.65
CA ALA A 200 21.09 -22.87 4.01
C ALA A 200 20.55 -24.28 3.77
N GLU A 201 19.32 -24.53 4.18
CA GLU A 201 18.59 -25.75 3.86
C GLU A 201 17.90 -25.57 2.50
N GLY A 202 18.54 -26.04 1.43
CA GLY A 202 18.06 -25.93 0.07
C GLY A 202 18.94 -25.08 -0.86
N ARG A 203 18.49 -24.94 -2.11
CA ARG A 203 19.21 -24.11 -3.09
C ARG A 203 18.99 -22.63 -2.78
N PHE A 204 20.06 -21.95 -2.47
CA PHE A 204 20.08 -20.50 -2.24
C PHE A 204 20.79 -19.82 -3.42
N ARG A 205 20.09 -18.91 -4.09
CA ARG A 205 20.67 -18.05 -5.13
C ARG A 205 20.44 -16.60 -4.74
N PHE A 206 21.47 -15.80 -4.87
CA PHE A 206 21.40 -14.37 -4.62
C PHE A 206 22.15 -13.61 -5.71
N ALA A 207 21.80 -12.33 -5.87
CA ALA A 207 22.52 -11.41 -6.73
C ALA A 207 23.10 -10.28 -5.86
N ALA A 208 24.18 -9.66 -6.33
CA ALA A 208 24.76 -8.51 -5.64
C ALA A 208 23.71 -7.41 -5.41
N GLY A 209 23.71 -6.82 -4.22
CA GLY A 209 22.75 -5.80 -3.84
C GLY A 209 21.42 -6.32 -3.27
N GLN A 210 21.23 -7.63 -3.18
CA GLN A 210 20.13 -8.20 -2.42
C GLN A 210 20.42 -8.15 -0.91
N TYR A 211 19.38 -7.94 -0.14
CA TYR A 211 19.40 -8.08 1.32
C TYR A 211 18.48 -9.23 1.75
N LEU A 212 18.71 -9.75 2.91
CA LEU A 212 17.86 -10.75 3.53
C LEU A 212 17.39 -10.25 4.89
N GLU A 213 16.18 -10.60 5.24
CA GLU A 213 15.61 -10.37 6.56
C GLU A 213 15.78 -11.66 7.37
N LEU A 214 16.52 -11.60 8.46
CA LEU A 214 16.79 -12.74 9.33
C LEU A 214 15.75 -12.76 10.45
N GLU A 215 14.98 -13.85 10.53
CA GLU A 215 14.09 -14.11 11.66
C GLU A 215 14.76 -15.08 12.63
N VAL A 216 15.02 -14.59 13.85
CA VAL A 216 15.63 -15.38 14.92
C VAL A 216 14.57 -15.66 16.00
N PRO A 217 14.08 -16.91 16.11
CA PRO A 217 13.16 -17.28 17.19
C PRO A 217 13.83 -17.09 18.55
N HIS A 218 13.16 -16.42 19.49
CA HIS A 218 13.60 -16.29 20.85
C HIS A 218 12.39 -16.14 21.81
N ALA A 219 12.58 -16.54 23.05
CA ALA A 219 11.48 -16.61 24.04
C ALA A 219 10.95 -15.23 24.45
N HIS A 220 11.82 -14.21 24.43
CA HIS A 220 11.46 -12.85 24.80
C HIS A 220 11.84 -11.90 23.67
N ALA A 221 10.85 -11.54 22.84
CA ALA A 221 11.04 -10.55 21.80
C ALA A 221 11.24 -9.16 22.42
N ASP A 222 12.24 -8.43 21.92
CA ASP A 222 12.43 -7.02 22.25
C ASP A 222 11.42 -6.14 21.48
N ALA A 223 11.51 -4.81 21.63
CA ALA A 223 10.64 -3.86 20.93
C ALA A 223 10.71 -3.97 19.39
N ARG A 224 11.74 -4.61 18.83
CA ARG A 224 11.92 -4.85 17.38
C ARG A 224 11.33 -6.20 16.93
N GLY A 225 10.77 -7.00 17.86
CA GLY A 225 10.27 -8.33 17.57
C GLY A 225 11.36 -9.35 17.30
N THR A 226 11.06 -10.37 16.48
CA THR A 226 11.97 -11.48 16.16
C THR A 226 12.81 -11.24 14.90
N ARG A 227 12.56 -10.17 14.15
CA ARG A 227 13.20 -9.90 12.88
C ARG A 227 14.43 -9.02 13.03
N ARG A 228 15.43 -9.29 12.20
CA ARG A 228 16.67 -8.50 12.08
C ARG A 228 16.99 -8.33 10.58
N GLU A 229 17.36 -7.11 10.20
CA GLU A 229 17.84 -6.75 8.86
C GLU A 229 19.37 -6.78 8.80
#